data_aad5938e2d0bd70c9813cbe8f2bb3263
#
_entry.id   aad5938e2d0bd70c9813cbe8f2bb3263
#
_cell.length_a   1.000
_cell.length_b   1.000
_cell.length_c   1.000
_cell.angle_alpha   90.00
_cell.angle_beta   90.00
_cell.angle_gamma   90.00
#
_symmetry.space_group_name_H-M   'P 1'
#
loop_
_entity.id
_entity.type
_entity.pdbx_description
1 polymer ?
#
loop_
_entity_poly.entity_id
_entity_poly.type
_entity_poly.pdbx_seq_one_letter_code
_entity_poly.pdbx_strand_id
1 'polypeptide(L)'
;MYDKKGSVTREGIRLHDAEDFAGMRKAGQVAAQILDDIAPHVFPGQSTGEIDRLITEMVDQHGAASATIGYRGYQHASCISVNHVVCHGIPGPKTLKNGDILNIDVTVIIDGWFGDTSRMYVAGDLSRKSERLIQVTHESLMKGIEAVKPGNTFGDIGHAIQSFVEANRMSVVRDFCGHGLGRV
;
A
#
# COMPACT_ATOMS: atom_id res chain seq x y z
N MET A 1 -13.81 10.86 -18.50
CA MET A 1 -14.82 11.95 -18.45
C MET A 1 -15.57 11.78 -17.13
N TYR A 2 -15.28 12.60 -16.12
CA TYR A 2 -15.97 12.53 -14.83
C TYR A 2 -17.42 12.95 -15.00
N ASP A 3 -18.33 12.02 -14.73
CA ASP A 3 -19.75 12.32 -14.70
C ASP A 3 -20.08 13.12 -13.43
N LYS A 4 -20.90 14.17 -13.57
CA LYS A 4 -21.15 15.22 -12.58
C LYS A 4 -22.00 14.78 -11.38
N LYS A 5 -21.69 13.66 -10.76
CA LYS A 5 -22.33 13.28 -9.49
C LYS A 5 -21.38 13.59 -8.32
N GLY A 6 -21.42 14.76 -7.82
CA GLY A 6 -20.69 15.17 -6.63
C GLY A 6 -20.52 16.67 -6.62
N SER A 7 -20.79 17.30 -5.49
CA SER A 7 -20.48 18.71 -5.28
C SER A 7 -18.97 18.90 -5.23
N VAL A 8 -18.50 19.98 -5.83
CA VAL A 8 -17.08 20.38 -5.80
C VAL A 8 -16.98 21.57 -4.87
N THR A 9 -15.99 21.56 -3.96
CA THR A 9 -15.74 22.71 -3.10
C THR A 9 -15.27 23.92 -3.92
N ARG A 10 -15.23 25.09 -3.28
CA ARG A 10 -14.74 26.33 -3.90
C ARG A 10 -13.28 26.22 -4.40
N GLU A 11 -12.50 25.36 -3.78
CA GLU A 11 -11.09 25.06 -4.07
C GLU A 11 -10.95 23.96 -5.17
N GLY A 12 -12.06 23.49 -5.74
CA GLY A 12 -12.04 22.45 -6.76
C GLY A 12 -11.92 21.00 -6.23
N ILE A 13 -12.07 20.79 -4.92
CA ILE A 13 -12.01 19.45 -4.30
C ILE A 13 -13.35 18.76 -4.49
N ARG A 14 -13.34 17.56 -5.07
CA ARG A 14 -14.54 16.73 -5.23
C ARG A 14 -14.97 16.17 -3.87
N LEU A 15 -16.25 16.33 -3.55
CA LEU A 15 -16.89 15.67 -2.40
C LEU A 15 -17.50 14.36 -2.86
N HIS A 16 -17.16 13.28 -2.19
CA HIS A 16 -17.64 11.94 -2.49
C HIS A 16 -18.91 11.62 -1.70
N ASP A 17 -19.80 10.85 -2.28
CA ASP A 17 -21.04 10.38 -1.67
C ASP A 17 -20.96 8.90 -1.24
N ALA A 18 -22.08 8.34 -0.79
CA ALA A 18 -22.16 6.96 -0.31
C ALA A 18 -21.89 5.93 -1.43
N GLU A 19 -22.24 6.23 -2.70
CA GLU A 19 -21.98 5.36 -3.85
C GLU A 19 -20.48 5.36 -4.19
N ASP A 20 -19.86 6.54 -4.17
CA ASP A 20 -18.40 6.70 -4.31
C ASP A 20 -17.65 5.91 -3.22
N PHE A 21 -18.08 6.01 -1.97
CA PHE A 21 -17.48 5.24 -0.86
C PHE A 21 -17.65 3.72 -1.03
N ALA A 22 -18.78 3.26 -1.56
CA ALA A 22 -18.97 1.83 -1.85
C ALA A 22 -18.00 1.34 -2.93
N GLY A 23 -17.82 2.12 -4.00
CA GLY A 23 -16.84 1.82 -5.04
C GLY A 23 -15.41 1.76 -4.51
N MET A 24 -15.01 2.76 -3.72
CA MET A 24 -13.69 2.80 -3.10
C MET A 24 -13.45 1.62 -2.14
N ARG A 25 -14.46 1.26 -1.32
CA ARG A 25 -14.35 0.09 -0.43
C ARG A 25 -14.17 -1.20 -1.20
N LYS A 26 -14.90 -1.38 -2.32
CA LYS A 26 -14.75 -2.57 -3.18
C LYS A 26 -13.32 -2.71 -3.69
N ALA A 27 -12.75 -1.63 -4.23
CA ALA A 27 -11.37 -1.65 -4.73
C ALA A 27 -10.36 -1.91 -3.61
N GLY A 28 -10.52 -1.25 -2.45
CA GLY A 28 -9.67 -1.46 -1.28
C GLY A 28 -9.75 -2.87 -0.71
N GLN A 29 -10.96 -3.48 -0.70
CA GLN A 29 -11.14 -4.87 -0.26
C GLN A 29 -10.42 -5.86 -1.17
N VAL A 30 -10.45 -5.65 -2.49
CA VAL A 30 -9.73 -6.53 -3.43
C VAL A 30 -8.22 -6.39 -3.26
N ALA A 31 -7.70 -5.17 -3.14
CA ALA A 31 -6.28 -4.98 -2.87
C ALA A 31 -5.83 -5.66 -1.56
N ALA A 32 -6.64 -5.55 -0.50
CA ALA A 32 -6.38 -6.19 0.78
C ALA A 32 -6.46 -7.73 0.68
N GLN A 33 -7.42 -8.27 -0.06
CA GLN A 33 -7.57 -9.71 -0.26
C GLN A 33 -6.37 -10.30 -1.01
N ILE A 34 -5.87 -9.63 -2.05
CA ILE A 34 -4.65 -10.05 -2.75
C ILE A 34 -3.45 -10.11 -1.79
N LEU A 35 -3.35 -9.16 -0.86
CA LEU A 35 -2.30 -9.19 0.17
C LEU A 35 -2.50 -10.32 1.19
N ASP A 36 -3.73 -10.73 1.48
CA ASP A 36 -3.99 -11.92 2.30
C ASP A 36 -3.60 -13.21 1.54
N ASP A 37 -4.00 -13.33 0.29
CA ASP A 37 -3.83 -14.52 -0.52
C ASP A 37 -2.36 -14.77 -0.91
N ILE A 38 -1.54 -13.72 -1.06
CA ILE A 38 -0.12 -13.86 -1.38
C ILE A 38 0.73 -14.32 -0.17
N ALA A 39 0.24 -14.16 1.05
CA ALA A 39 1.00 -14.45 2.27
C ALA A 39 1.64 -15.85 2.32
N PRO A 40 0.95 -16.95 1.95
CA PRO A 40 1.55 -18.29 1.93
C PRO A 40 2.70 -18.47 0.93
N HIS A 41 2.82 -17.56 -0.03
CA HIS A 41 3.84 -17.60 -1.07
C HIS A 41 5.10 -16.80 -0.72
N VAL A 42 5.15 -16.20 0.47
CA VAL A 42 6.33 -15.47 0.96
C VAL A 42 7.14 -16.36 1.88
N PHE A 43 8.17 -17.01 1.34
CA PHE A 43 9.06 -17.92 2.09
C PHE A 43 10.49 -17.85 1.56
N PRO A 44 11.49 -18.32 2.34
CA PRO A 44 12.87 -18.38 1.88
C PRO A 44 13.01 -19.27 0.64
N GLY A 45 13.70 -18.77 -0.39
CA GLY A 45 13.85 -19.46 -1.68
C GLY A 45 12.90 -18.97 -2.78
N GLN A 46 11.80 -18.28 -2.42
CA GLN A 46 10.90 -17.70 -3.41
C GLN A 46 11.50 -16.42 -4.02
N SER A 47 11.33 -16.21 -5.32
CA SER A 47 11.79 -14.98 -5.97
C SER A 47 10.71 -13.88 -5.91
N THR A 48 11.14 -12.62 -5.86
CA THR A 48 10.21 -11.49 -5.90
C THR A 48 9.46 -11.41 -7.23
N GLY A 49 10.06 -11.84 -8.33
CA GLY A 49 9.40 -11.91 -9.63
C GLY A 49 8.30 -12.96 -9.69
N GLU A 50 8.46 -14.10 -9.01
CA GLU A 50 7.40 -15.12 -8.93
C GLU A 50 6.24 -14.65 -8.04
N ILE A 51 6.53 -13.92 -6.95
CA ILE A 51 5.51 -13.28 -6.12
C ILE A 51 4.69 -12.30 -6.96
N ASP A 52 5.33 -11.46 -7.76
CA ASP A 52 4.66 -10.49 -8.65
C ASP A 52 3.80 -11.18 -9.72
N ARG A 53 4.30 -12.29 -10.29
CA ARG A 53 3.52 -13.11 -11.24
C ARG A 53 2.24 -13.64 -10.60
N LEU A 54 2.32 -14.17 -9.39
CA LEU A 54 1.15 -14.65 -8.64
C LEU A 54 0.18 -13.51 -8.33
N ILE A 55 0.67 -12.34 -7.93
CA ILE A 55 -0.15 -11.15 -7.71
C ILE A 55 -0.87 -10.76 -9.00
N THR A 56 -0.19 -10.80 -10.16
CA THR A 56 -0.82 -10.51 -11.45
C THR A 56 -2.00 -11.45 -11.73
N GLU A 57 -1.82 -12.75 -11.47
CA GLU A 57 -2.90 -13.74 -11.62
C GLU A 57 -4.06 -13.49 -10.65
N MET A 58 -3.77 -13.11 -9.39
CA MET A 58 -4.80 -12.78 -8.41
C MET A 58 -5.59 -11.53 -8.82
N VAL A 59 -4.92 -10.50 -9.36
CA VAL A 59 -5.57 -9.30 -9.90
C VAL A 59 -6.57 -9.68 -11.00
N ASP A 60 -6.15 -10.53 -11.94
CA ASP A 60 -7.02 -11.00 -13.04
C ASP A 60 -8.20 -11.84 -12.52
N GLN A 61 -7.97 -12.73 -11.55
CA GLN A 61 -9.02 -13.56 -10.92
C GLN A 61 -10.10 -12.73 -10.24
N HIS A 62 -9.75 -11.58 -9.68
CA HIS A 62 -10.71 -10.64 -9.10
C HIS A 62 -11.42 -9.75 -10.13
N GLY A 63 -11.12 -9.91 -11.43
CA GLY A 63 -11.64 -9.05 -12.48
C GLY A 63 -11.19 -7.59 -12.36
N ALA A 64 -10.06 -7.38 -11.71
CA ALA A 64 -9.43 -6.08 -11.54
C ALA A 64 -8.38 -5.82 -12.65
N ALA A 65 -7.96 -4.59 -12.78
CA ALA A 65 -6.77 -4.23 -13.54
C ALA A 65 -5.67 -3.76 -12.59
N SER A 66 -4.41 -4.08 -12.90
CA SER A 66 -3.28 -3.47 -12.20
C SER A 66 -3.16 -1.99 -12.59
N ALA A 67 -3.05 -1.11 -11.61
CA ALA A 67 -2.82 0.31 -11.83
C ALA A 67 -1.34 0.63 -12.13
N THR A 68 -0.44 -0.27 -11.79
CA THR A 68 1.02 -0.07 -11.91
C THR A 68 1.55 -0.49 -13.27
N ILE A 69 1.01 -1.57 -13.88
CA ILE A 69 1.43 -2.02 -15.21
C ILE A 69 1.16 -0.96 -16.26
N GLY A 70 2.21 -0.53 -16.96
CA GLY A 70 2.16 0.52 -17.97
C GLY A 70 2.32 1.94 -17.42
N TYR A 71 2.17 2.16 -16.11
CA TYR A 71 2.38 3.48 -15.52
C TYR A 71 3.84 3.88 -15.67
N ARG A 72 4.09 4.94 -16.44
CA ARG A 72 5.46 5.43 -16.77
C ARG A 72 6.41 4.33 -17.25
N GLY A 73 5.89 3.30 -17.90
CA GLY A 73 6.68 2.17 -18.41
C GLY A 73 6.97 1.07 -17.40
N TYR A 74 6.37 1.10 -16.20
CA TYR A 74 6.51 0.02 -15.22
C TYR A 74 5.85 -1.26 -15.72
N GLN A 75 6.50 -2.43 -15.48
CA GLN A 75 6.10 -3.71 -16.09
C GLN A 75 5.50 -4.72 -15.10
N HIS A 76 5.34 -4.33 -13.83
CA HIS A 76 4.95 -5.24 -12.75
C HIS A 76 3.61 -4.82 -12.12
N ALA A 77 2.89 -5.79 -11.55
CA ALA A 77 1.61 -5.57 -10.86
C ALA A 77 1.79 -5.09 -9.42
N SER A 78 2.99 -5.20 -8.87
CA SER A 78 3.30 -4.84 -7.49
C SER A 78 4.66 -4.17 -7.37
N CYS A 79 4.88 -3.47 -6.24
CA CYS A 79 6.23 -3.12 -5.80
C CYS A 79 6.62 -4.03 -4.64
N ILE A 80 7.83 -4.61 -4.68
CA ILE A 80 8.33 -5.52 -3.64
C ILE A 80 9.65 -4.99 -3.09
N SER A 81 9.58 -4.38 -1.93
CA SER A 81 10.71 -3.70 -1.29
C SER A 81 11.30 -4.56 -0.18
N VAL A 82 12.47 -5.16 -0.41
CA VAL A 82 13.11 -6.11 0.49
C VAL A 82 14.16 -5.41 1.36
N ASN A 83 14.08 -5.58 2.68
CA ASN A 83 15.03 -5.09 3.69
C ASN A 83 15.25 -3.57 3.62
N HIS A 84 16.40 -3.14 3.09
CA HIS A 84 16.81 -1.73 3.02
C HIS A 84 16.19 -0.93 1.86
N VAL A 85 15.45 -1.58 0.98
CA VAL A 85 14.70 -0.89 -0.07
C VAL A 85 13.51 -0.22 0.56
N VAL A 86 13.48 1.12 0.52
CA VAL A 86 12.51 1.93 1.26
C VAL A 86 11.09 1.76 0.67
N CYS A 87 10.96 1.90 -0.65
CA CYS A 87 9.70 1.72 -1.40
C CYS A 87 10.01 1.49 -2.88
N HIS A 88 8.98 1.20 -3.66
CA HIS A 88 9.04 1.02 -5.12
C HIS A 88 10.09 -0.01 -5.59
N GLY A 89 10.35 -1.04 -4.77
CA GLY A 89 11.23 -2.14 -5.14
C GLY A 89 10.70 -2.86 -6.37
N ILE A 90 11.56 -3.05 -7.38
CA ILE A 90 11.16 -3.70 -8.64
C ILE A 90 11.27 -5.21 -8.47
N PRO A 91 10.17 -5.98 -8.70
CA PRO A 91 10.22 -7.44 -8.69
C PRO A 91 11.20 -8.01 -9.73
N GLY A 92 11.79 -9.15 -9.42
CA GLY A 92 12.76 -9.76 -10.30
C GLY A 92 13.33 -11.09 -9.78
N PRO A 93 14.49 -11.52 -10.26
CA PRO A 93 15.08 -12.82 -9.90
C PRO A 93 15.65 -12.88 -8.48
N LYS A 94 15.57 -11.80 -7.69
CA LYS A 94 16.04 -11.78 -6.31
C LYS A 94 15.27 -12.81 -5.49
N THR A 95 16.00 -13.76 -4.93
CA THR A 95 15.47 -14.82 -4.06
C THR A 95 15.50 -14.37 -2.60
N LEU A 96 14.38 -14.54 -1.91
CA LEU A 96 14.24 -14.27 -0.49
C LEU A 96 15.09 -15.22 0.34
N LYS A 97 15.67 -14.70 1.42
CA LYS A 97 16.47 -15.46 2.40
C LYS A 97 15.74 -15.55 3.72
N ASN A 98 16.10 -16.52 4.53
CA ASN A 98 15.57 -16.61 5.89
C ASN A 98 15.90 -15.33 6.68
N GLY A 99 14.87 -14.72 7.26
CA GLY A 99 14.96 -13.46 8.01
C GLY A 99 14.78 -12.19 7.17
N ASP A 100 14.59 -12.29 5.87
CA ASP A 100 14.23 -11.13 5.05
C ASP A 100 12.85 -10.61 5.43
N ILE A 101 12.75 -9.30 5.56
CA ILE A 101 11.47 -8.60 5.65
C ILE A 101 11.21 -7.88 4.33
N LEU A 102 9.95 -7.82 3.91
CA LEU A 102 9.60 -7.14 2.67
C LEU A 102 8.25 -6.46 2.77
N ASN A 103 8.13 -5.31 2.13
CA ASN A 103 6.85 -4.68 1.86
C ASN A 103 6.39 -5.11 0.48
N ILE A 104 5.16 -5.58 0.37
CA ILE A 104 4.47 -5.80 -0.90
C ILE A 104 3.37 -4.76 -1.00
N ASP A 105 3.38 -4.01 -2.09
CA ASP A 105 2.51 -2.89 -2.36
C ASP A 105 1.73 -3.15 -3.66
N VAL A 106 0.41 -3.09 -3.59
CA VAL A 106 -0.50 -3.45 -4.67
C VAL A 106 -1.51 -2.34 -4.89
N THR A 107 -1.62 -1.89 -6.14
CA THR A 107 -2.65 -0.94 -6.56
C THR A 107 -3.50 -1.56 -7.67
N VAL A 108 -4.79 -1.71 -7.41
CA VAL A 108 -5.76 -2.27 -8.36
C VAL A 108 -6.80 -1.24 -8.77
N ILE A 109 -7.41 -1.47 -9.94
CA ILE A 109 -8.53 -0.67 -10.45
C ILE A 109 -9.74 -1.60 -10.62
N ILE A 110 -10.85 -1.26 -9.97
CA ILE A 110 -12.14 -1.93 -10.13
C ILE A 110 -13.24 -0.89 -10.37
N ASP A 111 -13.99 -1.07 -11.44
CA ASP A 111 -15.08 -0.17 -11.83
C ASP A 111 -14.61 1.32 -11.89
N GLY A 112 -13.34 1.51 -12.23
CA GLY A 112 -12.69 2.82 -12.28
C GLY A 112 -12.26 3.39 -10.92
N TRP A 113 -12.39 2.65 -9.81
CA TRP A 113 -11.90 3.03 -8.49
C TRP A 113 -10.55 2.37 -8.21
N PHE A 114 -9.64 3.16 -7.63
CA PHE A 114 -8.33 2.68 -7.22
C PHE A 114 -8.38 2.15 -5.79
N GLY A 115 -7.84 0.95 -5.57
CA GLY A 115 -7.54 0.38 -4.27
C GLY A 115 -6.03 0.22 -4.16
N ASP A 116 -5.42 0.90 -3.19
CA ASP A 116 -3.98 0.96 -3.00
C ASP A 116 -3.66 0.65 -1.54
N THR A 117 -2.89 -0.40 -1.32
CA THR A 117 -2.48 -0.80 0.02
C THR A 117 -1.23 -1.66 -0.01
N SER A 118 -0.46 -1.60 1.08
CA SER A 118 0.74 -2.41 1.23
C SER A 118 0.77 -3.12 2.57
N ARG A 119 1.56 -4.21 2.65
CA ARG A 119 1.75 -4.98 3.87
C ARG A 119 3.17 -5.47 4.01
N MET A 120 3.62 -5.57 5.26
CA MET A 120 4.90 -6.20 5.60
C MET A 120 4.75 -7.71 5.73
N TYR A 121 5.73 -8.43 5.19
CA TYR A 121 5.85 -9.88 5.27
C TYR A 121 7.25 -10.26 5.77
N VAL A 122 7.38 -11.50 6.22
CA VAL A 122 8.63 -12.07 6.70
C VAL A 122 8.87 -13.40 5.98
N ALA A 123 10.05 -13.57 5.43
CA ALA A 123 10.48 -14.85 4.88
C ALA A 123 11.26 -15.63 5.95
N GLY A 124 10.59 -16.61 6.57
CA GLY A 124 11.21 -17.44 7.63
C GLY A 124 11.24 -16.77 9.01
N ASP A 125 12.40 -16.81 9.68
CA ASP A 125 12.54 -16.41 11.08
C ASP A 125 12.74 -14.91 11.24
N LEU A 126 11.93 -14.28 12.09
CA LEU A 126 11.96 -12.83 12.32
C LEU A 126 12.96 -12.45 13.43
N SER A 127 13.88 -11.52 13.13
CA SER A 127 14.76 -10.95 14.16
C SER A 127 13.98 -9.96 15.04
N ARG A 128 14.35 -9.86 16.33
CA ARG A 128 13.74 -8.88 17.26
C ARG A 128 13.81 -7.44 16.76
N LYS A 129 14.86 -7.08 16.03
CA LYS A 129 15.02 -5.73 15.47
C LYS A 129 14.02 -5.49 14.35
N SER A 130 13.85 -6.46 13.47
CA SER A 130 12.89 -6.39 12.35
C SER A 130 11.45 -6.42 12.86
N GLU A 131 11.16 -7.29 13.84
CA GLU A 131 9.86 -7.35 14.50
C GLU A 131 9.45 -5.98 15.07
N ARG A 132 10.36 -5.37 15.84
CA ARG A 132 10.11 -4.03 16.40
C ARG A 132 9.89 -2.97 15.31
N LEU A 133 10.64 -3.01 14.21
CA LEU A 133 10.46 -2.08 13.10
C LEU A 133 9.06 -2.23 12.48
N ILE A 134 8.64 -3.46 12.19
CA ILE A 134 7.32 -3.75 11.61
C ILE A 134 6.21 -3.28 12.56
N GLN A 135 6.33 -3.63 13.84
CA GLN A 135 5.34 -3.26 14.85
C GLN A 135 5.21 -1.74 14.99
N VAL A 136 6.30 -1.01 15.18
CA VAL A 136 6.27 0.46 15.32
C VAL A 136 5.73 1.12 14.06
N THR A 137 6.08 0.61 12.87
CA THR A 137 5.56 1.13 11.61
C THR A 137 4.04 0.93 11.51
N HIS A 138 3.54 -0.26 11.85
CA HIS A 138 2.11 -0.54 11.85
C HIS A 138 1.35 0.33 12.88
N GLU A 139 1.86 0.44 14.10
CA GLU A 139 1.25 1.29 15.12
C GLU A 139 1.24 2.77 14.70
N SER A 140 2.31 3.24 14.03
CA SER A 140 2.37 4.61 13.52
C SER A 140 1.32 4.87 12.42
N LEU A 141 1.07 3.89 11.54
CA LEU A 141 -0.01 3.94 10.56
C LEU A 141 -1.38 4.12 11.25
N MET A 142 -1.64 3.32 12.30
CA MET A 142 -2.90 3.43 13.06
C MET A 142 -3.05 4.80 13.72
N LYS A 143 -1.96 5.41 14.23
CA LYS A 143 -1.97 6.79 14.74
C LYS A 143 -2.30 7.81 13.65
N GLY A 144 -1.76 7.62 12.45
CA GLY A 144 -2.10 8.44 11.29
C GLY A 144 -3.58 8.35 10.92
N ILE A 145 -4.14 7.14 10.88
CA ILE A 145 -5.57 6.90 10.60
C ILE A 145 -6.46 7.56 11.67
N GLU A 146 -6.11 7.43 12.95
CA GLU A 146 -6.84 8.07 14.06
C GLU A 146 -6.86 9.60 13.96
N ALA A 147 -5.85 10.19 13.32
CA ALA A 147 -5.76 11.64 13.11
C ALA A 147 -6.65 12.13 11.95
N VAL A 148 -7.19 11.26 11.11
CA VAL A 148 -8.10 11.62 10.01
C VAL A 148 -9.48 11.95 10.58
N LYS A 149 -9.70 13.23 10.88
CA LYS A 149 -10.95 13.73 11.46
C LYS A 149 -11.34 15.08 10.85
N PRO A 150 -12.63 15.40 10.81
CA PRO A 150 -13.07 16.74 10.42
C PRO A 150 -12.38 17.84 11.28
N GLY A 151 -11.83 18.83 10.62
CA GLY A 151 -11.09 19.94 11.26
C GLY A 151 -9.58 19.72 11.32
N ASN A 152 -9.08 18.50 11.14
CA ASN A 152 -7.66 18.22 11.04
C ASN A 152 -7.11 18.45 9.62
N THR A 153 -5.82 18.68 9.53
CA THR A 153 -5.06 18.91 8.30
C THR A 153 -4.19 17.71 7.96
N PHE A 154 -3.63 17.66 6.75
CA PHE A 154 -2.61 16.66 6.39
C PHE A 154 -1.38 16.72 7.31
N GLY A 155 -1.03 17.94 7.83
CA GLY A 155 0.04 18.11 8.80
C GLY A 155 -0.21 17.38 10.11
N ASP A 156 -1.46 17.28 10.56
CA ASP A 156 -1.81 16.55 11.80
C ASP A 156 -1.57 15.05 11.64
N ILE A 157 -1.85 14.47 10.45
CA ILE A 157 -1.55 13.07 10.14
C ILE A 157 -0.04 12.81 10.21
N GLY A 158 0.74 13.63 9.49
CA GLY A 158 2.20 13.52 9.47
C GLY A 158 2.82 13.71 10.86
N HIS A 159 2.32 14.67 11.64
CA HIS A 159 2.76 14.92 13.02
C HIS A 159 2.48 13.73 13.94
N ALA A 160 1.29 13.14 13.86
CA ALA A 160 0.91 11.97 14.69
C ALA A 160 1.84 10.77 14.40
N ILE A 161 2.11 10.49 13.11
CA ILE A 161 3.03 9.42 12.70
C ILE A 161 4.46 9.72 13.18
N GLN A 162 4.98 10.90 12.84
CA GLN A 162 6.36 11.26 13.14
C GLN A 162 6.63 11.27 14.64
N SER A 163 5.77 11.88 15.44
CA SER A 163 5.94 11.97 16.89
C SER A 163 6.02 10.58 17.53
N PHE A 164 5.17 9.64 17.08
CA PHE A 164 5.19 8.26 17.57
C PHE A 164 6.47 7.52 17.16
N VAL A 165 6.86 7.62 15.88
CA VAL A 165 8.06 6.96 15.34
C VAL A 165 9.33 7.45 16.02
N GLU A 166 9.49 8.78 16.19
CA GLU A 166 10.67 9.37 16.83
C GLU A 166 10.75 9.06 18.33
N ALA A 167 9.60 9.00 19.02
CA ALA A 167 9.55 8.54 20.42
C ALA A 167 10.02 7.08 20.57
N ASN A 168 9.86 6.27 19.53
CA ASN A 168 10.37 4.89 19.45
C ASN A 168 11.83 4.78 18.95
N ARG A 169 12.54 5.92 18.82
CA ARG A 169 13.94 6.00 18.36
C ARG A 169 14.12 5.50 16.93
N MET A 170 13.15 5.78 16.09
CA MET A 170 13.16 5.53 14.65
C MET A 170 12.97 6.87 13.92
N SER A 171 13.09 6.89 12.61
CA SER A 171 12.88 8.09 11.78
C SER A 171 11.88 7.82 10.68
N VAL A 172 11.16 8.86 10.27
CA VAL A 172 10.27 8.81 9.10
C VAL A 172 11.04 9.15 7.83
N VAL A 173 10.63 8.56 6.71
CA VAL A 173 11.11 8.93 5.38
C VAL A 173 10.48 10.29 5.02
N ARG A 174 11.30 11.25 4.58
CA ARG A 174 10.89 12.65 4.31
C ARG A 174 10.80 12.99 2.83
N ASP A 175 11.34 12.12 1.98
CA ASP A 175 11.43 12.36 0.53
C ASP A 175 10.18 11.90 -0.23
N PHE A 176 9.25 11.24 0.46
CA PHE A 176 7.98 10.78 -0.05
C PHE A 176 6.83 11.33 0.80
N CYS A 177 5.65 11.36 0.23
CA CYS A 177 4.43 11.80 0.91
C CYS A 177 3.30 10.78 0.68
N GLY A 178 2.29 10.83 1.54
CA GLY A 178 1.03 10.15 1.31
C GLY A 178 0.19 10.87 0.25
N HIS A 179 -0.81 10.18 -0.26
CA HIS A 179 -1.72 10.70 -1.27
C HIS A 179 -3.14 10.18 -1.06
N GLY A 180 -4.10 10.90 -1.60
CA GLY A 180 -5.48 10.43 -1.68
C GLY A 180 -5.66 9.41 -2.80
N LEU A 181 -6.78 8.70 -2.76
CA LEU A 181 -7.24 7.79 -3.79
C LEU A 181 -8.57 8.26 -4.38
N GLY A 182 -8.92 7.73 -5.53
CA GLY A 182 -10.16 8.08 -6.22
C GLY A 182 -10.35 7.26 -7.49
N ARG A 183 -10.69 7.96 -8.57
CA ARG A 183 -10.87 7.39 -9.93
C ARG A 183 -9.83 7.90 -10.94
N VAL A 184 -8.90 8.71 -10.53
CA VAL A 184 -7.79 9.28 -11.32
C VAL A 184 -6.55 9.37 -10.47
#